data_75d09b22209afb61a60024bffbe3a249
#
_entry.id   75d09b22209afb61a60024bffbe3a249
#
_cell.length_a   1.000
_cell.length_b   1.000
_cell.length_c   1.000
_cell.angle_alpha   90.00
_cell.angle_beta   90.00
_cell.angle_gamma   90.00
#
_symmetry.space_group_name_H-M   'P 1'
#
loop_
_entity.id
_entity.type
_entity.pdbx_description
1 polymer ?
#
loop_
_entity_poly.entity_id
_entity_poly.type
_entity_poly.pdbx_seq_one_letter_code
_entity_poly.pdbx_strand_id
1 'polypeptide(L)'
;MRSDIAQGKGMASSSADISVAAMATALAYGRALTLEELKDISLSIEPSDASFYPGVVRFDYIKGTITEPLGHCPPMKIMIFDEGGEIDTVSFNAQHGLHDLIAEKEPYIKESLALFKEGIATHNVSLIGQAATLSAFANQRILHKPLLYALHEIGNHFNSVGTIIAHSGTIMGLLFPSDGAPLADCRAAVHQELPDLLYLDTVETTNEGITFMKC
;
A
#
# COMPACT_ATOMS: atom_id res chain seq x y z
N MET A 1 13.51 1.15 19.42
CA MET A 1 12.52 0.71 18.44
C MET A 1 13.19 -0.27 17.47
N ARG A 2 12.51 -1.32 17.08
CA ARG A 2 12.98 -2.26 16.04
C ARG A 2 11.90 -2.28 14.97
N SER A 3 12.28 -2.14 13.70
CA SER A 3 11.38 -2.22 12.55
C SER A 3 11.92 -3.27 11.58
N ASP A 4 11.03 -4.10 11.07
CA ASP A 4 11.32 -5.08 10.01
C ASP A 4 10.78 -4.57 8.64
N ILE A 5 10.21 -3.34 8.59
CA ILE A 5 9.71 -2.72 7.38
C ILE A 5 10.86 -2.02 6.65
N ALA A 6 11.03 -2.35 5.36
CA ALA A 6 12.07 -1.74 4.54
C ALA A 6 11.82 -0.23 4.36
N GLN A 7 12.85 0.57 4.62
CA GLN A 7 12.78 2.04 4.46
C GLN A 7 12.99 2.46 3.00
N GLY A 8 12.38 3.57 2.60
CA GLY A 8 12.54 4.14 1.25
C GLY A 8 11.89 3.35 0.11
N LYS A 9 11.14 2.28 0.43
CA LYS A 9 10.52 1.38 -0.54
C LYS A 9 9.05 1.65 -0.82
N GLY A 10 8.42 2.55 -0.04
CA GLY A 10 6.99 2.85 -0.14
C GLY A 10 6.10 1.89 0.65
N MET A 11 6.62 1.34 1.76
CA MET A 11 5.91 0.42 2.65
C MET A 11 5.39 1.10 3.93
N ALA A 12 5.21 2.42 3.92
CA ALA A 12 4.75 3.22 5.07
C ALA A 12 5.60 3.04 6.36
N SER A 13 6.92 2.78 6.22
CA SER A 13 7.80 2.53 7.35
C SER A 13 7.86 3.73 8.32
N SER A 14 7.94 4.95 7.79
CA SER A 14 7.98 6.18 8.58
C SER A 14 6.67 6.38 9.35
N SER A 15 5.52 6.23 8.71
CA SER A 15 4.20 6.33 9.36
C SER A 15 4.04 5.29 10.48
N ALA A 16 4.53 4.08 10.27
CA ALA A 16 4.53 3.02 11.29
C ALA A 16 5.44 3.39 12.47
N ASP A 17 6.65 3.88 12.20
CA ASP A 17 7.62 4.27 13.23
C ASP A 17 7.10 5.43 14.09
N ILE A 18 6.52 6.47 13.46
CA ILE A 18 5.90 7.59 14.16
C ILE A 18 4.76 7.11 15.06
N SER A 19 3.86 6.27 14.51
CA SER A 19 2.69 5.78 15.23
C SER A 19 3.08 4.97 16.46
N VAL A 20 4.03 4.04 16.30
CA VAL A 20 4.51 3.20 17.41
C VAL A 20 5.25 4.03 18.46
N ALA A 21 6.11 4.98 18.05
CA ALA A 21 6.84 5.83 18.98
C ALA A 21 5.90 6.72 19.80
N ALA A 22 4.90 7.35 19.14
CA ALA A 22 3.92 8.19 19.81
C ALA A 22 3.10 7.40 20.83
N MET A 23 2.58 6.24 20.42
CA MET A 23 1.77 5.39 21.29
C MET A 23 2.59 4.83 22.47
N ALA A 24 3.80 4.32 22.21
CA ALA A 24 4.68 3.80 23.27
C ALA A 24 5.06 4.89 24.28
N THR A 25 5.33 6.10 23.80
CA THR A 25 5.61 7.24 24.68
C THR A 25 4.43 7.58 25.57
N ALA A 26 3.23 7.69 25.00
CA ALA A 26 2.01 7.99 25.78
C ALA A 26 1.75 6.92 26.86
N LEU A 27 1.91 5.64 26.50
CA LEU A 27 1.75 4.53 27.46
C LEU A 27 2.79 4.57 28.58
N ALA A 28 4.03 4.97 28.32
CA ALA A 28 5.04 5.14 29.35
C ALA A 28 4.66 6.23 30.39
N TYR A 29 3.81 7.20 29.99
CA TYR A 29 3.22 8.20 30.86
C TYR A 29 1.82 7.81 31.39
N GLY A 30 1.42 6.55 31.27
CA GLY A 30 0.15 6.03 31.79
C GLY A 30 -1.09 6.45 30.98
N ARG A 31 -0.94 6.85 29.72
CA ARG A 31 -2.00 7.33 28.83
C ARG A 31 -2.01 6.54 27.52
N ALA A 32 -3.19 6.16 27.03
CA ALA A 32 -3.37 5.71 25.66
C ALA A 32 -3.79 6.89 24.78
N LEU A 33 -3.26 6.96 23.55
CA LEU A 33 -3.72 7.91 22.54
C LEU A 33 -4.98 7.37 21.86
N THR A 34 -5.90 8.25 21.53
CA THR A 34 -6.96 7.97 20.56
C THR A 34 -6.39 7.96 19.14
N LEU A 35 -7.12 7.35 18.19
CA LEU A 35 -6.71 7.35 16.78
C LEU A 35 -6.66 8.77 16.19
N GLU A 36 -7.54 9.67 16.63
CA GLU A 36 -7.51 11.08 16.21
C GLU A 36 -6.26 11.81 16.72
N GLU A 37 -5.89 11.62 17.99
CA GLU A 37 -4.65 12.19 18.52
C GLU A 37 -3.42 11.63 17.82
N LEU A 38 -3.44 10.34 17.50
CA LEU A 38 -2.35 9.69 16.76
C LEU A 38 -2.23 10.23 15.33
N LYS A 39 -3.37 10.45 14.66
CA LYS A 39 -3.45 11.12 13.36
C LYS A 39 -2.82 12.51 13.42
N ASP A 40 -3.27 13.33 14.38
CA ASP A 40 -2.81 14.71 14.50
C ASP A 40 -1.30 14.78 14.80
N ILE A 41 -0.79 13.90 15.66
CA ILE A 41 0.65 13.78 15.92
C ILE A 41 1.39 13.39 14.63
N SER A 42 0.94 12.35 13.94
CA SER A 42 1.61 11.86 12.72
C SER A 42 1.68 12.93 11.65
N LEU A 43 0.57 13.59 11.35
CA LEU A 43 0.49 14.64 10.33
C LEU A 43 1.20 15.94 10.74
N SER A 44 1.44 16.18 12.03
CA SER A 44 2.26 17.30 12.50
C SER A 44 3.75 17.13 12.20
N ILE A 45 4.20 15.90 11.96
CA ILE A 45 5.58 15.55 11.69
C ILE A 45 5.83 15.51 10.18
N GLU A 46 5.03 14.73 9.45
CA GLU A 46 5.11 14.59 7.99
C GLU A 46 3.79 14.06 7.40
N PRO A 47 3.59 14.16 6.06
CA PRO A 47 2.53 13.42 5.39
C PRO A 47 2.60 11.94 5.72
N SER A 48 1.52 11.38 6.29
CA SER A 48 1.53 10.04 6.89
C SER A 48 0.39 9.18 6.38
N ASP A 49 0.68 7.89 6.19
CA ASP A 49 -0.33 6.89 5.85
C ASP A 49 -1.16 6.49 7.07
N ALA A 50 -2.40 6.07 6.83
CA ALA A 50 -3.37 5.71 7.88
C ALA A 50 -3.21 4.26 8.39
N SER A 51 -1.99 3.70 8.38
CA SER A 51 -1.71 2.29 8.71
C SER A 51 -2.05 1.90 10.15
N PHE A 52 -2.24 2.87 11.04
CA PHE A 52 -2.63 2.66 12.43
C PHE A 52 -4.15 2.51 12.64
N TYR A 53 -4.99 2.83 11.65
CA TYR A 53 -6.43 2.59 11.72
C TYR A 53 -6.77 1.11 11.47
N PRO A 54 -7.82 0.58 12.12
CA PRO A 54 -8.32 -0.76 11.81
C PRO A 54 -9.08 -0.77 10.48
N GLY A 55 -9.00 -1.88 9.76
CA GLY A 55 -9.64 -2.07 8.47
C GLY A 55 -9.05 -1.19 7.37
N VAL A 56 -9.87 -0.88 6.38
CA VAL A 56 -9.51 -0.03 5.24
C VAL A 56 -10.10 1.36 5.42
N VAL A 57 -9.25 2.38 5.27
CA VAL A 57 -9.64 3.77 5.47
C VAL A 57 -9.26 4.60 4.23
N ARG A 58 -10.20 5.38 3.70
CA ARG A 58 -9.86 6.47 2.79
C ARG A 58 -9.38 7.66 3.60
N PHE A 59 -8.17 8.09 3.34
CA PHE A 59 -7.47 9.03 4.21
C PHE A 59 -6.82 10.17 3.42
N ASP A 60 -6.93 11.41 3.93
CA ASP A 60 -6.13 12.55 3.47
C ASP A 60 -4.79 12.56 4.19
N TYR A 61 -3.78 12.02 3.54
CA TYR A 61 -2.43 11.82 4.11
C TYR A 61 -1.64 13.12 4.35
N ILE A 62 -2.15 14.28 3.90
CA ILE A 62 -1.50 15.58 4.06
C ILE A 62 -2.12 16.37 5.21
N LYS A 63 -3.46 16.48 5.24
CA LYS A 63 -4.18 17.34 6.20
C LYS A 63 -5.10 16.58 7.15
N GLY A 64 -5.34 15.30 6.89
CA GLY A 64 -6.27 14.50 7.69
C GLY A 64 -7.74 14.95 7.63
N THR A 65 -8.10 15.76 6.61
CA THR A 65 -9.48 16.29 6.46
C THR A 65 -10.48 15.22 6.05
N ILE A 66 -10.00 14.10 5.51
CA ILE A 66 -10.81 12.94 5.15
C ILE A 66 -10.28 11.76 5.96
N THR A 67 -11.16 11.15 6.75
CA THR A 67 -10.94 9.87 7.45
C THR A 67 -12.24 9.08 7.33
N GLU A 68 -12.39 8.34 6.23
CA GLU A 68 -13.61 7.60 5.89
C GLU A 68 -13.34 6.10 6.00
N PRO A 69 -13.85 5.39 7.02
CA PRO A 69 -13.76 3.94 7.08
C PRO A 69 -14.53 3.30 5.91
N LEU A 70 -13.89 2.40 5.18
CA LEU A 70 -14.50 1.70 4.04
C LEU A 70 -14.94 0.28 4.39
N GLY A 71 -14.45 -0.28 5.48
CA GLY A 71 -14.77 -1.63 5.93
C GLY A 71 -13.54 -2.52 6.08
N HIS A 72 -13.74 -3.81 6.06
CA HIS A 72 -12.69 -4.81 6.23
C HIS A 72 -12.31 -5.42 4.89
N CYS A 73 -11.01 -5.48 4.61
CA CYS A 73 -10.48 -6.19 3.45
C CYS A 73 -10.67 -7.69 3.65
N PRO A 74 -11.19 -8.43 2.67
CA PRO A 74 -11.18 -9.88 2.71
C PRO A 74 -9.74 -10.42 2.75
N PRO A 75 -9.51 -11.63 3.27
CA PRO A 75 -8.18 -12.23 3.30
C PRO A 75 -7.60 -12.38 1.89
N MET A 76 -6.43 -11.80 1.68
CA MET A 76 -5.69 -11.84 0.41
C MET A 76 -4.20 -12.01 0.71
N LYS A 77 -3.46 -12.59 -0.25
CA LYS A 77 -2.00 -12.64 -0.23
C LYS A 77 -1.43 -11.63 -1.21
N ILE A 78 -0.33 -11.03 -0.83
CA ILE A 78 0.38 -10.04 -1.65
C ILE A 78 1.82 -10.51 -1.81
N MET A 79 2.20 -10.88 -3.03
CA MET A 79 3.61 -11.11 -3.35
C MET A 79 4.27 -9.77 -3.64
N ILE A 80 5.31 -9.44 -2.89
CA ILE A 80 5.98 -8.14 -2.95
C ILE A 80 7.30 -8.29 -3.70
N PHE A 81 7.52 -7.41 -4.66
CA PHE A 81 8.73 -7.32 -5.47
C PHE A 81 9.29 -5.90 -5.44
N ASP A 82 10.60 -5.79 -5.55
CA ASP A 82 11.34 -4.52 -5.57
C ASP A 82 12.15 -4.41 -6.87
N GLU A 83 11.97 -3.33 -7.61
CA GLU A 83 12.76 -3.02 -8.81
C GLU A 83 14.12 -2.37 -8.48
N GLY A 84 14.43 -2.21 -7.19
CA GLY A 84 15.66 -1.60 -6.72
C GLY A 84 15.63 -0.07 -6.71
N GLY A 85 16.74 0.54 -6.27
CA GLY A 85 16.85 1.97 -6.09
C GLY A 85 16.14 2.48 -4.83
N GLU A 86 16.02 3.79 -4.74
CA GLU A 86 15.33 4.52 -3.69
C GLU A 86 14.63 5.72 -4.29
N ILE A 87 13.47 6.09 -3.74
CA ILE A 87 12.74 7.29 -4.13
C ILE A 87 12.73 8.23 -2.94
N ASP A 88 13.35 9.40 -3.12
CA ASP A 88 13.19 10.49 -2.17
C ASP A 88 11.79 11.10 -2.32
N THR A 89 10.93 10.81 -1.36
CA THR A 89 9.53 11.26 -1.33
C THR A 89 9.41 12.78 -1.34
N VAL A 90 10.35 13.50 -0.75
CA VAL A 90 10.33 14.97 -0.70
C VAL A 90 10.58 15.53 -2.09
N SER A 91 11.64 15.07 -2.76
CA SER A 91 11.96 15.48 -4.13
C SER A 91 10.88 15.06 -5.11
N PHE A 92 10.28 13.88 -4.94
CA PHE A 92 9.16 13.40 -5.74
C PHE A 92 7.95 14.34 -5.66
N ASN A 93 7.54 14.73 -4.46
CA ASN A 93 6.40 15.62 -4.26
C ASN A 93 6.64 17.06 -4.70
N ALA A 94 7.90 17.46 -4.87
CA ALA A 94 8.30 18.81 -5.35
C ALA A 94 8.41 18.92 -6.88
N GLN A 95 8.10 17.86 -7.65
CA GLN A 95 8.23 17.86 -9.12
C GLN A 95 7.29 18.88 -9.78
N HIS A 96 7.84 19.67 -10.71
CA HIS A 96 7.05 20.58 -11.53
C HIS A 96 6.10 19.80 -12.44
N GLY A 97 4.82 20.23 -12.52
CA GLY A 97 3.80 19.60 -13.35
C GLY A 97 3.14 18.37 -12.69
N LEU A 98 3.53 17.99 -11.47
CA LEU A 98 2.90 16.87 -10.75
C LEU A 98 1.39 17.08 -10.57
N HIS A 99 0.97 18.32 -10.32
CA HIS A 99 -0.45 18.67 -10.18
C HIS A 99 -1.26 18.35 -11.44
N ASP A 100 -0.73 18.66 -12.63
CA ASP A 100 -1.42 18.39 -13.89
C ASP A 100 -1.51 16.87 -14.16
N LEU A 101 -0.43 16.14 -13.91
CA LEU A 101 -0.43 14.68 -14.00
C LEU A 101 -1.41 14.01 -13.01
N ILE A 102 -1.55 14.57 -11.81
CA ILE A 102 -2.55 14.12 -10.84
C ILE A 102 -3.96 14.39 -11.35
N ALA A 103 -4.21 15.57 -11.94
CA ALA A 103 -5.52 15.90 -12.52
C ALA A 103 -5.88 14.99 -13.69
N GLU A 104 -4.94 14.65 -14.55
CA GLU A 104 -5.16 13.74 -15.68
C GLU A 104 -5.52 12.32 -15.25
N LYS A 105 -5.01 11.82 -14.14
CA LYS A 105 -5.35 10.49 -13.62
C LYS A 105 -6.63 10.45 -12.80
N GLU A 106 -7.19 11.60 -12.41
CA GLU A 106 -8.36 11.69 -11.52
C GLU A 106 -9.55 10.82 -11.95
N PRO A 107 -9.97 10.76 -13.24
CA PRO A 107 -11.05 9.88 -13.67
C PRO A 107 -10.81 8.40 -13.34
N TYR A 108 -9.59 7.91 -13.59
CA TYR A 108 -9.20 6.53 -13.31
C TYR A 108 -9.17 6.24 -11.82
N ILE A 109 -8.75 7.20 -11.00
CA ILE A 109 -8.76 7.06 -9.55
C ILE A 109 -10.18 7.06 -8.99
N LYS A 110 -11.11 7.85 -9.56
CA LYS A 110 -12.53 7.81 -9.18
C LYS A 110 -13.15 6.45 -9.49
N GLU A 111 -12.88 5.90 -10.65
CA GLU A 111 -13.33 4.57 -11.06
C GLU A 111 -12.73 3.49 -10.17
N SER A 112 -11.41 3.51 -9.96
CA SER A 112 -10.70 2.60 -9.06
C SER A 112 -11.31 2.64 -7.64
N LEU A 113 -11.56 3.83 -7.10
CA LEU A 113 -12.17 3.98 -5.77
C LEU A 113 -13.59 3.41 -5.71
N ALA A 114 -14.39 3.58 -6.77
CA ALA A 114 -15.73 3.01 -6.82
C ALA A 114 -15.69 1.47 -6.83
N LEU A 115 -14.87 0.87 -7.69
CA LEU A 115 -14.63 -0.58 -7.74
C LEU A 115 -14.11 -1.12 -6.39
N PHE A 116 -13.17 -0.40 -5.78
CA PHE A 116 -12.60 -0.79 -4.49
C PHE A 116 -13.65 -0.78 -3.38
N LYS A 117 -14.48 0.28 -3.28
CA LYS A 117 -15.57 0.38 -2.30
C LYS A 117 -16.58 -0.76 -2.49
N GLU A 118 -16.96 -1.05 -3.72
CA GLU A 118 -17.84 -2.18 -4.04
C GLU A 118 -17.20 -3.51 -3.66
N GLY A 119 -15.91 -3.71 -3.99
CA GLY A 119 -15.16 -4.91 -3.64
C GLY A 119 -15.08 -5.13 -2.14
N ILE A 120 -14.84 -4.09 -1.35
CA ILE A 120 -14.86 -4.16 0.12
C ILE A 120 -16.25 -4.49 0.64
N ALA A 121 -17.30 -3.79 0.17
CA ALA A 121 -18.67 -3.98 0.63
C ALA A 121 -19.22 -5.37 0.32
N THR A 122 -18.80 -5.98 -0.80
CA THR A 122 -19.25 -7.30 -1.27
C THR A 122 -18.24 -8.42 -0.97
N HIS A 123 -17.12 -8.13 -0.33
CA HIS A 123 -16.00 -9.06 -0.09
C HIS A 123 -15.50 -9.72 -1.40
N ASN A 124 -15.52 -8.97 -2.50
CA ASN A 124 -15.12 -9.44 -3.83
C ASN A 124 -13.66 -9.10 -4.12
N VAL A 125 -12.78 -10.08 -3.95
CA VAL A 125 -11.32 -9.91 -4.17
C VAL A 125 -10.98 -9.55 -5.62
N SER A 126 -11.79 -9.96 -6.59
CA SER A 126 -11.58 -9.61 -8.01
C SER A 126 -11.82 -8.12 -8.27
N LEU A 127 -12.86 -7.52 -7.68
CA LEU A 127 -13.09 -6.08 -7.79
C LEU A 127 -11.99 -5.28 -7.10
N ILE A 128 -11.52 -5.75 -5.93
CA ILE A 128 -10.39 -5.13 -5.22
C ILE A 128 -9.13 -5.17 -6.10
N GLY A 129 -8.84 -6.32 -6.70
CA GLY A 129 -7.69 -6.49 -7.60
C GLY A 129 -7.77 -5.63 -8.86
N GLN A 130 -8.94 -5.56 -9.50
CA GLN A 130 -9.17 -4.67 -10.65
C GLN A 130 -8.96 -3.20 -10.28
N ALA A 131 -9.51 -2.76 -9.15
CA ALA A 131 -9.32 -1.41 -8.64
C ALA A 131 -7.83 -1.09 -8.41
N ALA A 132 -7.10 -2.00 -7.77
CA ALA A 132 -5.67 -1.86 -7.53
C ALA A 132 -4.87 -1.76 -8.84
N THR A 133 -5.18 -2.61 -9.82
CA THR A 133 -4.54 -2.62 -11.15
C THR A 133 -4.79 -1.31 -11.89
N LEU A 134 -6.05 -0.84 -11.90
CA LEU A 134 -6.40 0.43 -12.54
C LEU A 134 -5.63 1.60 -11.91
N SER A 135 -5.55 1.64 -10.59
CA SER A 135 -4.76 2.65 -9.86
C SER A 135 -3.27 2.56 -10.17
N ALA A 136 -2.71 1.34 -10.22
CA ALA A 136 -1.30 1.10 -10.53
C ALA A 136 -0.94 1.61 -11.94
N PHE A 137 -1.75 1.30 -12.93
CA PHE A 137 -1.51 1.73 -14.30
C PHE A 137 -1.74 3.23 -14.50
N ALA A 138 -2.75 3.82 -13.83
CA ALA A 138 -2.96 5.26 -13.85
C ALA A 138 -1.77 6.04 -13.27
N ASN A 139 -0.98 5.43 -12.38
CA ASN A 139 0.19 6.08 -11.78
C ASN A 139 1.46 6.03 -12.65
N GLN A 140 1.45 5.30 -13.78
CA GLN A 140 2.66 5.12 -14.63
C GLN A 140 3.21 6.42 -15.21
N ARG A 141 2.39 7.45 -15.40
CA ARG A 141 2.83 8.76 -15.89
C ARG A 141 3.47 9.62 -14.80
N ILE A 142 3.20 9.29 -13.53
CA ILE A 142 3.74 10.00 -12.37
C ILE A 142 5.02 9.33 -11.87
N LEU A 143 4.93 8.00 -11.67
CA LEU A 143 6.06 7.17 -11.24
C LEU A 143 6.12 5.94 -12.14
N HIS A 144 6.94 6.03 -13.18
CA HIS A 144 7.10 4.97 -14.16
C HIS A 144 7.82 3.76 -13.55
N LYS A 145 7.20 2.59 -13.69
CA LYS A 145 7.75 1.29 -13.31
C LYS A 145 7.87 0.42 -14.56
N PRO A 146 9.07 0.28 -15.12
CA PRO A 146 9.26 -0.37 -16.42
C PRO A 146 8.81 -1.83 -16.43
N LEU A 147 8.91 -2.54 -15.31
CA LEU A 147 8.55 -3.94 -15.21
C LEU A 147 7.08 -4.22 -14.84
N LEU A 148 6.28 -3.17 -14.59
CA LEU A 148 4.90 -3.33 -14.08
C LEU A 148 4.02 -4.15 -15.03
N TYR A 149 4.05 -3.86 -16.34
CA TYR A 149 3.22 -4.56 -17.31
C TYR A 149 3.61 -6.03 -17.43
N ALA A 150 4.90 -6.32 -17.50
CA ALA A 150 5.39 -7.69 -17.56
C ALA A 150 5.05 -8.48 -16.28
N LEU A 151 5.21 -7.88 -15.11
CA LEU A 151 4.80 -8.47 -13.85
C LEU A 151 3.29 -8.77 -13.82
N HIS A 152 2.47 -7.83 -14.28
CA HIS A 152 1.01 -8.01 -14.38
C HIS A 152 0.63 -9.19 -15.27
N GLU A 153 1.24 -9.30 -16.45
CA GLU A 153 0.97 -10.41 -17.39
C GLU A 153 1.37 -11.77 -16.80
N ILE A 154 2.53 -11.85 -16.14
CA ILE A 154 2.93 -13.06 -15.42
C ILE A 154 1.89 -13.37 -14.32
N GLY A 155 1.51 -12.39 -13.52
CA GLY A 155 0.49 -12.58 -12.47
C GLY A 155 -0.82 -13.15 -13.01
N ASN A 156 -1.30 -12.65 -14.14
CA ASN A 156 -2.52 -13.14 -14.79
C ASN A 156 -2.44 -14.64 -15.16
N HIS A 157 -1.29 -15.11 -15.61
CA HIS A 157 -1.08 -16.54 -15.93
C HIS A 157 -1.21 -17.44 -14.68
N PHE A 158 -0.94 -16.89 -13.50
CA PHE A 158 -1.02 -17.59 -12.23
C PHE A 158 -2.25 -17.22 -11.38
N ASN A 159 -3.30 -16.68 -12.01
CA ASN A 159 -4.58 -16.29 -11.38
C ASN A 159 -4.45 -15.20 -10.31
N SER A 160 -3.49 -14.29 -10.47
CA SER A 160 -3.50 -13.04 -9.71
C SER A 160 -4.81 -12.28 -9.98
N VAL A 161 -5.42 -11.72 -8.95
CA VAL A 161 -6.63 -10.90 -9.09
C VAL A 161 -6.31 -9.44 -9.41
N GLY A 162 -5.05 -9.03 -9.29
CA GLY A 162 -4.60 -7.68 -9.62
C GLY A 162 -3.17 -7.40 -9.23
N THR A 163 -2.75 -6.17 -9.54
CA THR A 163 -1.38 -5.67 -9.33
C THR A 163 -1.44 -4.37 -8.54
N ILE A 164 -0.55 -4.22 -7.58
CA ILE A 164 -0.37 -3.00 -6.79
C ILE A 164 1.02 -2.41 -6.98
N ILE A 165 1.15 -1.12 -6.71
CA ILE A 165 2.44 -0.43 -6.63
C ILE A 165 2.50 0.44 -5.38
N ALA A 166 3.72 0.70 -4.91
CA ALA A 166 3.95 1.79 -3.97
C ALA A 166 3.68 3.14 -4.65
N HIS A 167 3.01 4.04 -3.94
CA HIS A 167 2.66 5.36 -4.46
C HIS A 167 3.88 6.27 -4.65
N SER A 168 4.86 6.13 -3.74
CA SER A 168 6.14 6.84 -3.74
C SER A 168 7.25 5.90 -3.30
N GLY A 169 7.47 4.81 -4.05
CA GLY A 169 8.48 3.81 -3.69
C GLY A 169 8.78 2.87 -4.84
N THR A 170 9.65 1.90 -4.60
CA THR A 170 10.18 1.01 -5.64
C THR A 170 9.44 -0.32 -5.71
N ILE A 171 8.55 -0.62 -4.76
CA ILE A 171 7.86 -1.91 -4.72
C ILE A 171 6.67 -1.98 -5.67
N MET A 172 6.44 -3.19 -6.15
CA MET A 172 5.25 -3.65 -6.87
C MET A 172 4.75 -4.93 -6.22
N GLY A 173 3.49 -5.28 -6.43
CA GLY A 173 2.96 -6.53 -5.88
C GLY A 173 1.88 -7.15 -6.74
N LEU A 174 1.74 -8.47 -6.60
CA LEU A 174 0.66 -9.26 -7.16
C LEU A 174 -0.31 -9.67 -6.06
N LEU A 175 -1.59 -9.45 -6.28
CA LEU A 175 -2.67 -9.78 -5.35
C LEU A 175 -3.25 -11.15 -5.70
N PHE A 176 -3.41 -11.99 -4.68
CA PHE A 176 -4.01 -13.32 -4.81
C PHE A 176 -5.11 -13.52 -3.76
N PRO A 177 -6.12 -14.35 -4.05
CA PRO A 177 -6.97 -14.88 -2.99
C PRO A 177 -6.11 -15.61 -1.92
N SER A 178 -6.58 -15.66 -0.68
CA SER A 178 -5.84 -16.33 0.41
C SER A 178 -5.55 -17.80 0.15
N ASP A 179 -6.44 -18.49 -0.58
CA ASP A 179 -6.36 -19.92 -0.81
C ASP A 179 -6.17 -20.27 -2.30
N GLY A 180 -5.47 -21.40 -2.52
CA GLY A 180 -5.39 -22.05 -3.83
C GLY A 180 -4.48 -21.37 -4.88
N ALA A 181 -3.80 -20.29 -4.55
CA ALA A 181 -2.93 -19.60 -5.49
C ALA A 181 -1.58 -20.33 -5.67
N PRO A 182 -1.09 -20.50 -6.91
CA PRO A 182 0.19 -21.17 -7.19
C PRO A 182 1.39 -20.22 -7.00
N LEU A 183 1.56 -19.70 -5.77
CA LEU A 183 2.53 -18.64 -5.46
C LEU A 183 3.98 -19.05 -5.74
N ALA A 184 4.35 -20.30 -5.47
CA ALA A 184 5.72 -20.79 -5.71
C ALA A 184 6.06 -20.80 -7.21
N ASP A 185 5.12 -21.24 -8.04
CA ASP A 185 5.30 -21.29 -9.49
C ASP A 185 5.31 -19.88 -10.08
N CYS A 186 4.43 -19.00 -9.60
CA CYS A 186 4.42 -17.59 -9.99
C CYS A 186 5.75 -16.91 -9.66
N ARG A 187 6.27 -17.12 -8.44
CA ARG A 187 7.57 -16.57 -8.04
C ARG A 187 8.71 -17.08 -8.92
N ALA A 188 8.69 -18.37 -9.27
CA ALA A 188 9.70 -18.96 -10.14
C ALA A 188 9.65 -18.34 -11.56
N ALA A 189 8.46 -18.16 -12.12
CA ALA A 189 8.27 -17.51 -13.40
C ALA A 189 8.76 -16.05 -13.39
N VAL A 190 8.38 -15.26 -12.38
CA VAL A 190 8.86 -13.88 -12.23
C VAL A 190 10.39 -13.85 -12.15
N HIS A 191 11.01 -14.72 -11.35
CA HIS A 191 12.46 -14.77 -11.24
C HIS A 191 13.15 -15.13 -12.58
N GLN A 192 12.52 -15.99 -13.37
CA GLN A 192 13.05 -16.40 -14.68
C GLN A 192 12.90 -15.31 -15.74
N GLU A 193 11.74 -14.66 -15.81
CA GLU A 193 11.40 -13.72 -16.87
C GLU A 193 11.83 -12.27 -16.55
N LEU A 194 11.86 -11.93 -15.26
CA LEU A 194 12.22 -10.60 -14.75
C LEU A 194 13.34 -10.70 -13.70
N PRO A 195 14.56 -11.10 -14.08
CA PRO A 195 15.64 -11.39 -13.13
C PRO A 195 16.09 -10.17 -12.33
N ASP A 196 15.84 -8.95 -12.82
CA ASP A 196 16.16 -7.69 -12.13
C ASP A 196 15.12 -7.32 -11.06
N LEU A 197 13.98 -8.03 -10.99
CA LEU A 197 12.93 -7.78 -10.03
C LEU A 197 13.10 -8.68 -8.80
N LEU A 198 13.53 -8.09 -7.69
CA LEU A 198 13.81 -8.82 -6.46
C LEU A 198 12.51 -9.19 -5.73
N TYR A 199 12.26 -10.48 -5.53
CA TYR A 199 11.21 -10.92 -4.60
C TYR A 199 11.61 -10.60 -3.16
N LEU A 200 10.74 -9.90 -2.42
CA LEU A 200 10.97 -9.57 -1.01
C LEU A 200 10.26 -10.55 -0.07
N ASP A 201 8.93 -10.67 -0.20
CA ASP A 201 8.12 -11.49 0.69
C ASP A 201 6.73 -11.77 0.09
N THR A 202 5.99 -12.65 0.75
CA THR A 202 4.53 -12.80 0.57
C THR A 202 3.84 -12.54 1.91
N VAL A 203 3.06 -11.48 1.97
CA VAL A 203 2.32 -11.07 3.16
C VAL A 203 0.83 -11.29 3.00
N GLU A 204 0.09 -11.28 4.10
CA GLU A 204 -1.37 -11.34 4.11
C GLU A 204 -1.97 -9.99 4.50
N THR A 205 -3.16 -9.68 3.95
CA THR A 205 -3.92 -8.51 4.38
C THR A 205 -4.35 -8.67 5.82
N THR A 206 -4.25 -7.58 6.60
CA THR A 206 -4.76 -7.52 7.97
C THR A 206 -5.77 -6.38 8.10
N ASN A 207 -6.72 -6.56 9.01
CA ASN A 207 -7.67 -5.50 9.39
C ASN A 207 -7.37 -4.97 10.80
N GLU A 208 -6.25 -5.37 11.36
CA GLU A 208 -5.78 -4.86 12.63
C GLU A 208 -5.05 -3.54 12.38
N GLY A 209 -5.40 -2.51 13.14
CA GLY A 209 -4.61 -1.29 13.19
C GLY A 209 -3.40 -1.46 14.11
N ILE A 210 -3.07 -0.41 14.86
CA ILE A 210 -2.02 -0.52 15.88
C ILE A 210 -2.46 -1.46 17.00
N THR A 211 -1.67 -2.47 17.31
CA THR A 211 -1.96 -3.47 18.34
C THR A 211 -0.89 -3.51 19.42
N PHE A 212 -1.24 -4.02 20.59
CA PHE A 212 -0.34 -4.18 21.72
C PHE A 212 -0.09 -5.67 21.99
N MET A 213 1.15 -6.09 21.94
CA MET A 213 1.53 -7.39 22.44
C MET A 213 1.75 -7.30 23.97
N LYS A 214 1.13 -8.21 24.72
CA LYS A 214 1.46 -8.36 26.13
C LYS A 214 2.81 -9.08 26.21
N CYS A 215 3.76 -8.46 26.90
CA CYS A 215 5.02 -9.11 27.28
C CYS A 215 4.77 -10.19 28.32
#